data_24b783b8db3fe463714fdcf6ff1a76cb
#
_entry.id   24b783b8db3fe463714fdcf6ff1a76cb
#
_cell.length_a   1.000
_cell.length_b   1.000
_cell.length_c   1.000
_cell.angle_alpha   90.00
_cell.angle_beta   90.00
_cell.angle_gamma   90.00
#
_symmetry.space_group_name_H-M   'P 1'
#
loop_
_entity.id
_entity.type
_entity.pdbx_description
1 polymer ?
#
loop_
_entity_poly.entity_id
_entity_poly.type
_entity_poly.pdbx_seq_one_letter_code
_entity_poly.pdbx_strand_id
1 'polypeptide(L)'
;MSIHIVKKTHQGSGQFNGGEILENKPISFPREGGELKPYSNLFYWAHAWSENGSTIGLHPHQGFEIMSFVTKGSIEHYDTAHKEWRRLDKGAAQII
;
A
#
# COMPACT_ATOMS: atom_id res chain seq x y z
N MET A 1 6.23 28.30 8.06
CA MET A 1 5.89 26.97 7.57
C MET A 1 7.15 26.26 7.10
N SER A 2 7.34 25.02 7.46
CA SER A 2 8.45 24.22 6.96
C SER A 2 7.93 23.09 6.10
N ILE A 3 8.75 22.66 5.14
CA ILE A 3 8.45 21.54 4.26
C ILE A 3 9.47 20.45 4.54
N HIS A 4 8.99 19.24 4.79
CA HIS A 4 9.84 18.08 4.97
C HIS A 4 9.67 17.16 3.76
N ILE A 5 10.75 16.92 3.02
CA ILE A 5 10.76 16.06 1.85
C ILE A 5 11.52 14.78 2.18
N VAL A 6 10.86 13.63 1.98
CA VAL A 6 11.49 12.33 2.17
C VAL A 6 11.63 11.67 0.81
N LYS A 7 12.85 11.61 0.31
CA LYS A 7 13.15 10.99 -0.99
C LYS A 7 12.94 9.48 -0.94
N LYS A 8 12.69 8.86 -2.09
CA LYS A 8 12.52 7.41 -2.19
C LYS A 8 13.65 6.63 -1.54
N THR A 9 14.89 7.12 -1.66
CA THR A 9 16.07 6.48 -1.05
C THR A 9 16.05 6.50 0.47
N HIS A 10 15.23 7.37 1.07
CA HIS A 10 15.08 7.49 2.53
C HIS A 10 13.78 6.84 3.03
N GLN A 11 13.03 6.19 2.16
CA GLN A 11 11.82 5.46 2.50
C GLN A 11 12.15 3.99 2.70
N GLY A 12 11.30 3.28 3.44
CA GLY A 12 11.37 1.84 3.49
C GLY A 12 11.00 1.24 2.13
N SER A 13 11.29 -0.03 1.97
CA SER A 13 10.94 -0.75 0.75
C SER A 13 10.46 -2.16 1.08
N GLY A 14 9.77 -2.78 0.14
CA GLY A 14 9.29 -4.14 0.30
C GLY A 14 8.95 -4.75 -1.05
N GLN A 15 8.61 -6.02 -1.01
CA GLN A 15 8.21 -6.76 -2.20
C GLN A 15 7.32 -7.93 -1.84
N PHE A 16 6.54 -8.38 -2.82
CA PHE A 16 5.76 -9.61 -2.75
C PHE A 16 6.10 -10.48 -3.94
N ASN A 17 5.90 -11.78 -3.80
CA ASN A 17 6.05 -12.76 -4.88
C ASN A 17 7.41 -12.67 -5.60
N GLY A 18 8.49 -12.53 -4.82
CA GLY A 18 9.83 -12.51 -5.38
C GLY A 18 10.15 -11.31 -6.26
N GLY A 19 9.46 -10.18 -6.05
CA GLY A 19 9.71 -8.95 -6.79
C GLY A 19 8.67 -8.66 -7.87
N GLU A 20 7.63 -9.49 -8.00
CA GLU A 20 6.53 -9.19 -8.94
C GLU A 20 5.74 -7.96 -8.53
N ILE A 21 5.67 -7.68 -7.25
CA ILE A 21 5.10 -6.46 -6.70
C ILE A 21 6.19 -5.79 -5.87
N LEU A 22 6.46 -4.53 -6.17
CA LEU A 22 7.46 -3.73 -5.46
C LEU A 22 6.76 -2.62 -4.69
N GLU A 23 7.38 -2.20 -3.59
CA GLU A 23 6.84 -1.13 -2.75
C GLU A 23 7.91 -0.15 -2.34
N ASN A 24 7.55 1.14 -2.36
CA ASN A 24 8.21 2.17 -1.58
C ASN A 24 7.29 2.50 -0.41
N LYS A 25 7.84 2.65 0.78
CA LYS A 25 7.06 2.85 1.99
C LYS A 25 7.42 4.18 2.63
N PRO A 26 6.67 5.26 2.33
CA PRO A 26 6.86 6.54 3.02
C PRO A 26 6.78 6.40 4.53
N ILE A 27 5.84 5.58 5.03
CA ILE A 27 5.74 5.25 6.46
C ILE A 27 5.74 3.73 6.58
N SER A 28 6.74 3.18 7.28
CA SER A 28 6.94 1.75 7.40
C SER A 28 7.07 1.33 8.86
N PHE A 29 7.02 0.03 9.11
CA PHE A 29 7.28 -0.50 10.43
C PHE A 29 8.75 -0.24 10.81
N PRO A 30 9.05 -0.07 12.11
CA PRO A 30 10.41 0.33 12.53
C PRO A 30 11.55 -0.50 11.97
N ARG A 31 11.36 -1.81 11.82
CA ARG A 31 12.41 -2.70 11.32
C ARG A 31 12.56 -2.74 9.81
N GLU A 32 11.68 -2.05 9.09
CA GLU A 32 11.71 -2.03 7.61
C GLU A 32 12.57 -0.89 7.07
N GLY A 33 13.12 -0.08 7.96
CA GLY A 33 13.90 1.09 7.58
C GLY A 33 13.02 2.28 7.25
N GLY A 34 13.62 3.28 6.62
CA GLY A 34 12.93 4.50 6.27
C GLY A 34 13.08 5.58 7.33
N GLU A 35 12.93 6.83 6.89
CA GLU A 35 13.15 8.00 7.73
C GLU A 35 11.92 8.35 8.57
N LEU A 36 10.72 8.28 7.98
CA LEU A 36 9.49 8.58 8.69
C LEU A 36 8.99 7.36 9.45
N LYS A 37 8.55 7.61 10.67
CA LYS A 37 8.00 6.59 11.55
C LYS A 37 6.48 6.75 11.66
N PRO A 38 5.76 5.70 12.06
CA PRO A 38 4.33 5.80 12.34
C PRO A 38 4.03 6.96 13.28
N TYR A 39 2.93 7.65 13.02
CA TYR A 39 2.45 8.72 13.91
C TYR A 39 0.92 8.74 13.94
N SER A 40 0.37 9.09 15.12
CA SER A 40 -1.08 9.08 15.35
C SER A 40 -1.66 7.70 14.96
N ASN A 41 -2.73 7.67 14.21
CA ASN A 41 -3.36 6.44 13.74
C ASN A 41 -2.81 5.96 12.39
N LEU A 42 -1.89 6.71 11.79
CA LEU A 42 -1.27 6.33 10.52
C LEU A 42 0.04 5.61 10.82
N PHE A 43 0.04 4.31 10.64
CA PHE A 43 1.20 3.48 10.96
C PHE A 43 1.84 2.79 9.74
N TYR A 44 1.21 2.90 8.58
CA TYR A 44 1.72 2.25 7.37
C TYR A 44 1.21 2.99 6.13
N TRP A 45 2.11 3.28 5.22
CA TRP A 45 1.77 3.87 3.93
C TRP A 45 2.75 3.30 2.91
N ALA A 46 2.22 2.68 1.87
CA ALA A 46 3.03 2.09 0.81
C ALA A 46 2.53 2.56 -0.56
N HIS A 47 3.48 2.81 -1.45
CA HIS A 47 3.22 2.94 -2.88
C HIS A 47 3.71 1.67 -3.55
N ALA A 48 2.78 0.85 -3.99
CA ALA A 48 3.07 -0.46 -4.58
C ALA A 48 2.81 -0.44 -6.08
N TRP A 49 3.58 -1.20 -6.83
CA TRP A 49 3.38 -1.35 -8.26
C TRP A 49 3.83 -2.73 -8.74
N SER A 50 3.30 -3.13 -9.91
CA SER A 50 3.74 -4.33 -10.62
C SER A 50 3.87 -4.00 -12.09
N GLU A 51 4.97 -4.38 -12.70
CA GLU A 51 5.20 -4.12 -14.13
C GLU A 51 4.44 -5.08 -15.02
N ASN A 52 4.33 -6.34 -14.60
CA ASN A 52 3.74 -7.41 -15.40
C ASN A 52 2.47 -8.01 -14.79
N GLY A 53 1.97 -7.41 -13.73
CA GLY A 53 0.85 -7.96 -12.99
C GLY A 53 1.27 -9.02 -11.98
N SER A 54 0.50 -9.16 -10.92
CA SER A 54 0.72 -10.16 -9.88
C SER A 54 -0.51 -10.24 -8.99
N THR A 55 -0.55 -11.26 -8.15
CA THR A 55 -1.65 -11.50 -7.23
C THR A 55 -1.09 -11.80 -5.84
N ILE A 56 -1.68 -11.12 -4.85
CA ILE A 56 -1.45 -11.46 -3.45
C ILE A 56 -2.65 -12.29 -2.98
N GLY A 57 -2.39 -13.45 -2.40
CA GLY A 57 -3.46 -14.31 -1.90
C GLY A 57 -4.32 -13.62 -0.84
N LEU A 58 -5.53 -14.11 -0.66
CA LEU A 58 -6.44 -13.59 0.36
C LEU A 58 -5.78 -13.68 1.73
N HIS A 59 -5.83 -12.60 2.47
CA HIS A 59 -5.27 -12.53 3.82
C HIS A 59 -6.14 -11.60 4.68
N PRO A 60 -6.30 -11.92 5.97
CA PRO A 60 -7.17 -11.12 6.83
C PRO A 60 -6.47 -9.87 7.32
N HIS A 61 -7.27 -8.82 7.53
CA HIS A 61 -6.87 -7.61 8.24
C HIS A 61 -7.84 -7.41 9.39
N GLN A 62 -7.33 -7.03 10.54
CA GLN A 62 -8.15 -6.92 11.73
C GLN A 62 -7.67 -5.77 12.61
N GLY A 63 -8.61 -4.96 13.06
CA GLY A 63 -8.31 -3.89 14.01
C GLY A 63 -7.81 -2.58 13.38
N PHE A 64 -7.86 -2.42 12.06
CA PHE A 64 -7.49 -1.17 11.39
C PHE A 64 -8.19 -1.04 10.05
N GLU A 65 -8.26 0.18 9.56
CA GLU A 65 -8.80 0.50 8.24
C GLU A 65 -7.70 0.48 7.20
N ILE A 66 -8.05 0.05 5.99
CA ILE A 66 -7.17 0.10 4.84
C ILE A 66 -7.81 0.97 3.78
N MET A 67 -7.05 1.94 3.29
CA MET A 67 -7.45 2.79 2.18
C MET A 67 -6.53 2.50 0.99
N SER A 68 -7.13 2.25 -0.16
CA SER A 68 -6.39 1.99 -1.39
C SER A 68 -6.78 3.02 -2.44
N PHE A 69 -5.78 3.59 -3.10
CA PHE A 69 -5.95 4.58 -4.15
C PHE A 69 -5.19 4.11 -5.38
N VAL A 70 -5.86 4.02 -6.52
CA VAL A 70 -5.23 3.57 -7.76
C VAL A 70 -4.76 4.78 -8.54
N THR A 71 -3.44 4.89 -8.73
CA THR A 71 -2.85 6.02 -9.45
C THR A 71 -2.56 5.70 -10.91
N LYS A 72 -2.42 4.42 -11.26
CA LYS A 72 -2.17 3.98 -12.63
C LYS A 72 -2.61 2.52 -12.76
N GLY A 73 -3.23 2.17 -13.89
CA GLY A 73 -3.68 0.80 -14.14
C GLY A 73 -4.92 0.44 -13.34
N SER A 74 -4.99 -0.78 -12.89
CA SER A 74 -6.13 -1.29 -12.13
C SER A 74 -5.70 -2.35 -11.12
N ILE A 75 -6.52 -2.51 -10.08
CA ILE A 75 -6.37 -3.59 -9.11
C ILE A 75 -7.73 -4.23 -8.88
N GLU A 76 -7.72 -5.44 -8.35
CA GLU A 76 -8.92 -6.11 -7.88
C GLU A 76 -8.74 -6.46 -6.41
N HIS A 77 -9.70 -6.03 -5.57
CA HIS A 77 -9.74 -6.34 -4.16
C HIS A 77 -10.98 -7.16 -3.82
N TYR A 78 -10.83 -8.14 -2.95
CA TYR A 78 -11.95 -8.88 -2.42
C TYR A 78 -12.59 -8.10 -1.27
N ASP A 79 -13.89 -7.86 -1.40
CA ASP A 79 -14.69 -7.14 -0.40
C ASP A 79 -15.50 -8.15 0.41
N THR A 80 -15.14 -8.34 1.68
CA THR A 80 -15.82 -9.29 2.55
C THR A 80 -17.23 -8.83 2.96
N ALA A 81 -17.49 -7.53 2.96
CA ALA A 81 -18.81 -7.00 3.30
C ALA A 81 -19.83 -7.38 2.23
N HIS A 82 -19.45 -7.36 0.96
CA HIS A 82 -20.29 -7.70 -0.18
C HIS A 82 -19.97 -9.08 -0.76
N LYS A 83 -18.92 -9.74 -0.27
CA LYS A 83 -18.48 -11.07 -0.72
C LYS A 83 -18.22 -11.13 -2.22
N GLU A 84 -17.52 -10.13 -2.73
CA GLU A 84 -17.21 -10.02 -4.16
C GLU A 84 -15.87 -9.37 -4.41
N TRP A 85 -15.30 -9.63 -5.59
CA TRP A 85 -14.14 -8.94 -6.09
C TRP A 85 -14.56 -7.59 -6.65
N ARG A 86 -13.86 -6.55 -6.26
CA ARG A 86 -14.07 -5.19 -6.77
C ARG A 86 -12.90 -4.76 -7.62
N ARG A 87 -13.17 -4.35 -8.83
CA ARG A 87 -12.19 -3.76 -9.70
C ARG A 87 -12.10 -2.26 -9.44
N LEU A 88 -10.88 -1.78 -9.25
CA LEU A 88 -10.58 -0.37 -9.05
C LEU A 88 -9.66 0.08 -10.18
N ASP A 89 -10.12 1.04 -10.97
CA ASP A 89 -9.34 1.64 -12.05
C ASP A 89 -8.68 2.93 -11.58
N LYS A 90 -7.81 3.50 -12.41
CA LYS A 90 -7.12 4.75 -12.11
C LYS A 90 -8.10 5.81 -11.60
N GLY A 91 -7.79 6.44 -10.48
CA GLY A 91 -8.61 7.46 -9.85
C GLY A 91 -9.62 6.93 -8.85
N ALA A 92 -9.79 5.60 -8.76
CA ALA A 92 -10.70 5.00 -7.79
C ALA A 92 -10.04 4.86 -6.42
N ALA A 93 -10.87 4.80 -5.39
CA ALA A 93 -10.45 4.57 -4.02
C ALA A 93 -11.38 3.58 -3.34
N GLN A 94 -10.85 2.84 -2.38
CA GLN A 94 -11.63 1.91 -1.57
C GLN A 94 -11.18 2.04 -0.12
N ILE A 95 -12.15 2.01 0.79
CA ILE A 95 -11.91 1.97 2.24
C ILE A 95 -12.57 0.69 2.77
N ILE A 96 -11.79 -0.11 3.47
CA ILE A 96 -12.27 -1.36 4.07
C ILE A 96 -11.85 -1.51 5.51
#